data_7d2240c625ca6f29ebbbaedf6b4bab34
#
_entry.id   7d2240c625ca6f29ebbbaedf6b4bab34
#
_cell.length_a   1.000
_cell.length_b   1.000
_cell.length_c   1.000
_cell.angle_alpha   90.00
_cell.angle_beta   90.00
_cell.angle_gamma   90.00
#
_symmetry.space_group_name_H-M   'P 1'
#
loop_
_entity.id
_entity.type
_entity.pdbx_description
1 polymer ?
#
loop_
_entity_poly.entity_id
_entity_poly.type
_entity_poly.pdbx_seq_one_letter_code
_entity_poly.pdbx_strand_id
1 'polypeptide(L)'
;MSKPVCLVTGPVATRSGYGAHSRDIVRALVELDKYDVKVWNVRWGNTPMNALDISDDNDKMIIDRLLQTPNLPQQPDIHLHIVIPNEFQPVAKYNIGITAGLETTACPAVWIEGLNRMDVNFVPSNFVKEVVEKTVFDVQDEKTKQVKGELRINKPIEVLFEGTDTNIYKKTNEFSPILVDEMKKVDDTFNFLFVGHWLAGGIGKDRKDVGMLLKVFYETFKNEKKKPGLILKTSGAGFSVLDREAILGKIESVKSGIKGDLPNVYLMHGDFSDEQMNELYNHPKVKAHVNLTHGEGFGRPLLESTMSKKPVIASDWSGHKDFLSKDLAILVNGSLTDVPKESFPKDMYINGAKWFTANYQQTSAILKDVYSNYKKYKINAEKLTMVNKSKFSLKKMTKELGVLLDKYVPEFPKEVKLELPKLKKVGAGAKGDAGQTNQPTPEMKLPKLKKV
;
A
#
# COMPACT_ATOMS: atom_id res chain seq x y z
N MET A 1 17.76 19.74 -21.60
CA MET A 1 17.45 18.40 -22.14
C MET A 1 16.14 17.93 -21.52
N SER A 2 15.24 17.30 -22.27
CA SER A 2 13.99 16.76 -21.73
C SER A 2 14.31 15.58 -20.80
N LYS A 3 13.64 15.50 -19.64
CA LYS A 3 13.72 14.37 -18.74
C LYS A 3 13.00 13.16 -19.37
N PRO A 4 13.41 11.91 -19.06
CA PRO A 4 12.64 10.73 -19.42
C PRO A 4 11.22 10.80 -18.84
N VAL A 5 10.23 10.34 -19.60
CA VAL A 5 8.81 10.35 -19.19
C VAL A 5 8.56 9.16 -18.27
N CYS A 6 8.07 9.44 -17.06
CA CYS A 6 7.69 8.44 -16.08
C CYS A 6 6.17 8.46 -15.88
N LEU A 7 5.48 7.39 -16.31
CA LEU A 7 4.07 7.19 -16.04
C LEU A 7 3.92 6.46 -14.69
N VAL A 8 3.13 7.01 -13.78
CA VAL A 8 2.69 6.35 -12.56
C VAL A 8 1.21 6.02 -12.70
N THR A 9 0.86 4.75 -12.66
CA THR A 9 -0.53 4.28 -12.65
C THR A 9 -0.85 3.72 -11.28
N GLY A 10 -1.84 4.29 -10.59
CA GLY A 10 -2.25 3.85 -9.26
C GLY A 10 -3.46 4.64 -8.74
N PRO A 11 -4.09 4.18 -7.62
CA PRO A 11 -5.32 4.79 -7.11
C PRO A 11 -5.07 6.05 -6.27
N VAL A 12 -4.31 7.03 -6.79
CA VAL A 12 -3.83 8.21 -6.05
C VAL A 12 -4.95 9.05 -5.41
N ALA A 13 -6.16 9.05 -6.01
CA ALA A 13 -7.29 9.81 -5.51
C ALA A 13 -8.07 9.11 -4.39
N THR A 14 -7.68 7.91 -3.95
CA THR A 14 -8.43 7.14 -2.94
C THR A 14 -7.77 7.21 -1.55
N ARG A 15 -8.60 7.13 -0.49
CA ARG A 15 -8.13 7.00 0.91
C ARG A 15 -7.88 5.55 1.32
N SER A 16 -7.42 4.72 0.40
CA SER A 16 -6.94 3.37 0.67
C SER A 16 -5.44 3.35 0.99
N GLY A 17 -4.94 2.24 1.53
CA GLY A 17 -3.49 2.02 1.70
C GLY A 17 -2.73 2.12 0.38
N TYR A 18 -3.27 1.53 -0.71
CA TYR A 18 -2.71 1.67 -2.05
C TYR A 18 -2.73 3.12 -2.55
N GLY A 19 -3.81 3.88 -2.25
CA GLY A 19 -3.89 5.29 -2.61
C GLY A 19 -2.83 6.14 -1.90
N ALA A 20 -2.68 5.94 -0.60
CA ALA A 20 -1.65 6.63 0.19
C ALA A 20 -0.24 6.29 -0.31
N HIS A 21 0.05 5.00 -0.53
CA HIS A 21 1.34 4.57 -1.08
C HIS A 21 1.60 5.14 -2.48
N SER A 22 0.58 5.18 -3.35
CA SER A 22 0.69 5.80 -4.67
C SER A 22 1.03 7.28 -4.59
N ARG A 23 0.38 8.04 -3.70
CA ARG A 23 0.70 9.47 -3.47
C ARG A 23 2.13 9.65 -2.99
N ASP A 24 2.59 8.82 -2.05
CA ASP A 24 3.95 8.88 -1.52
C ASP A 24 5.01 8.58 -2.60
N ILE A 25 4.75 7.62 -3.49
CA ILE A 25 5.62 7.32 -4.64
C ILE A 25 5.67 8.50 -5.62
N VAL A 26 4.53 9.12 -5.94
CA VAL A 26 4.50 10.30 -6.82
C VAL A 26 5.29 11.46 -6.20
N ARG A 27 5.08 11.75 -4.90
CA ARG A 27 5.82 12.79 -4.17
C ARG A 27 7.32 12.50 -4.16
N ALA A 28 7.71 11.25 -3.93
CA ALA A 28 9.10 10.82 -3.95
C ALA A 28 9.75 11.00 -5.34
N LEU A 29 9.05 10.64 -6.42
CA LEU A 29 9.55 10.85 -7.79
C LEU A 29 9.73 12.33 -8.15
N VAL A 30 8.79 13.18 -7.68
CA VAL A 30 8.88 14.63 -7.87
C VAL A 30 10.06 15.21 -7.09
N GLU A 31 10.28 14.79 -5.84
CA GLU A 31 11.41 15.21 -5.00
C GLU A 31 12.75 14.78 -5.60
N LEU A 32 12.84 13.58 -6.17
CA LEU A 32 14.03 13.07 -6.85
C LEU A 32 14.37 13.85 -8.12
N ASP A 33 13.41 14.52 -8.72
CA ASP A 33 13.53 15.40 -9.91
C ASP A 33 14.25 14.77 -11.12
N LYS A 34 14.25 13.44 -11.25
CA LYS A 34 14.93 12.70 -12.34
C LYS A 34 14.08 12.57 -13.60
N TYR A 35 12.75 12.63 -13.48
CA TYR A 35 11.80 12.28 -14.53
C TYR A 35 10.73 13.36 -14.76
N ASP A 36 10.14 13.38 -15.96
CA ASP A 36 8.86 14.06 -16.21
C ASP A 36 7.72 13.13 -15.80
N VAL A 37 7.18 13.35 -14.60
CA VAL A 37 6.20 12.48 -13.99
C VAL A 37 4.80 12.78 -14.50
N LYS A 38 4.11 11.77 -15.01
CA LYS A 38 2.68 11.76 -15.38
C LYS A 38 1.94 10.75 -14.54
N VAL A 39 0.71 11.05 -14.15
CA VAL A 39 -0.08 10.22 -13.24
C VAL A 39 -1.38 9.80 -13.91
N TRP A 40 -1.63 8.50 -13.97
CA TRP A 40 -2.92 7.93 -14.34
C TRP A 40 -3.60 7.37 -13.10
N ASN A 41 -4.71 8.01 -12.68
CA ASN A 41 -5.47 7.57 -11.52
C ASN A 41 -6.43 6.44 -11.89
N VAL A 42 -6.41 5.35 -11.12
CA VAL A 42 -7.32 4.22 -11.28
C VAL A 42 -8.27 4.09 -10.08
N ARG A 43 -9.37 3.38 -10.25
CA ARG A 43 -10.30 3.07 -9.15
C ARG A 43 -9.70 2.00 -8.23
N TRP A 44 -10.11 2.01 -6.97
CA TRP A 44 -9.78 0.98 -5.98
C TRP A 44 -11.06 0.44 -5.36
N GLY A 45 -11.65 -0.56 -5.98
CA GLY A 45 -12.94 -1.12 -5.59
C GLY A 45 -14.00 -0.03 -5.43
N ASN A 46 -14.70 -0.03 -4.29
CA ASN A 46 -15.71 0.95 -3.93
C ASN A 46 -15.19 2.12 -3.06
N THR A 47 -13.87 2.24 -2.89
CA THR A 47 -13.27 3.32 -2.09
C THR A 47 -13.55 4.67 -2.75
N PRO A 48 -14.02 5.69 -1.99
CA PRO A 48 -14.24 7.04 -2.52
C PRO A 48 -12.96 7.65 -3.08
N MET A 49 -13.10 8.42 -4.18
CA MET A 49 -12.00 9.09 -4.88
C MET A 49 -11.93 10.57 -4.46
N ASN A 50 -11.80 10.83 -3.15
CA ASN A 50 -11.84 12.16 -2.53
C ASN A 50 -10.60 12.46 -1.66
N ALA A 51 -9.48 11.78 -1.94
CA ALA A 51 -8.30 11.91 -1.11
C ALA A 51 -7.42 13.13 -1.47
N LEU A 52 -7.58 13.72 -2.66
CA LEU A 52 -6.77 14.85 -3.11
C LEU A 52 -7.51 16.16 -2.87
N ASP A 53 -6.83 17.11 -2.24
CA ASP A 53 -7.30 18.48 -1.98
C ASP A 53 -6.45 19.48 -2.77
N ILE A 54 -7.08 20.24 -3.68
CA ILE A 54 -6.40 21.24 -4.51
C ILE A 54 -5.82 22.41 -3.70
N SER A 55 -6.30 22.62 -2.48
CA SER A 55 -5.78 23.63 -1.56
C SER A 55 -4.53 23.21 -0.80
N ASP A 56 -4.18 21.92 -0.82
CA ASP A 56 -2.94 21.38 -0.25
C ASP A 56 -1.84 21.32 -1.32
N ASP A 57 -0.71 21.95 -1.08
CA ASP A 57 0.42 22.02 -2.02
C ASP A 57 0.99 20.61 -2.35
N ASN A 58 0.96 19.68 -1.39
CA ASN A 58 1.43 18.31 -1.62
C ASN A 58 0.48 17.52 -2.50
N ASP A 59 -0.82 17.78 -2.43
CA ASP A 59 -1.80 17.16 -3.31
C ASP A 59 -1.86 17.87 -4.66
N LYS A 60 -1.72 19.19 -4.67
CA LYS A 60 -1.66 19.99 -5.90
C LYS A 60 -0.53 19.51 -6.83
N MET A 61 0.66 19.17 -6.29
CA MET A 61 1.73 18.64 -7.13
C MET A 61 1.35 17.32 -7.83
N ILE A 62 0.46 16.49 -7.23
CA ILE A 62 -0.09 15.28 -7.85
C ILE A 62 -1.15 15.65 -8.88
N ILE A 63 -2.09 16.55 -8.50
CA ILE A 63 -3.20 17.01 -9.36
C ILE A 63 -2.67 17.61 -10.67
N ASP A 64 -1.63 18.44 -10.60
CA ASP A 64 -1.00 19.08 -11.77
C ASP A 64 -0.37 18.06 -12.76
N ARG A 65 -0.21 16.81 -12.36
CA ARG A 65 0.35 15.71 -13.14
C ARG A 65 -0.67 14.68 -13.61
N LEU A 66 -1.94 14.84 -13.19
CA LEU A 66 -3.00 13.92 -13.57
C LEU A 66 -3.29 14.01 -15.08
N LEU A 67 -3.31 12.86 -15.71
CA LEU A 67 -3.72 12.71 -17.09
C LEU A 67 -5.25 12.71 -17.20
N GLN A 68 -5.78 13.37 -18.22
CA GLN A 68 -7.22 13.36 -18.55
C GLN A 68 -7.63 12.07 -19.26
N THR A 69 -6.69 11.43 -19.94
CA THR A 69 -6.87 10.15 -20.64
C THR A 69 -5.67 9.25 -20.39
N PRO A 70 -5.82 7.90 -20.47
CA PRO A 70 -4.70 6.99 -20.27
C PRO A 70 -3.63 7.03 -21.36
N ASN A 71 -3.93 7.71 -22.48
CA ASN A 71 -3.07 7.73 -23.65
C ASN A 71 -2.06 8.87 -23.58
N LEU A 72 -0.79 8.54 -23.67
CA LEU A 72 0.30 9.50 -23.86
C LEU A 72 0.60 9.64 -25.36
N PRO A 73 1.11 10.80 -25.82
CA PRO A 73 1.49 11.02 -27.22
C PRO A 73 2.57 10.06 -27.73
N GLN A 74 3.39 9.55 -26.81
CA GLN A 74 4.46 8.58 -27.08
C GLN A 74 4.54 7.55 -25.95
N GLN A 75 5.17 6.42 -26.23
CA GLN A 75 5.42 5.39 -25.21
C GLN A 75 6.27 5.98 -24.08
N PRO A 76 5.84 5.89 -22.81
CA PRO A 76 6.66 6.36 -21.70
C PRO A 76 7.98 5.59 -21.59
N ASP A 77 9.00 6.24 -21.06
CA ASP A 77 10.29 5.59 -20.83
C ASP A 77 10.19 4.60 -19.65
N ILE A 78 9.48 5.02 -18.59
CA ILE A 78 9.30 4.22 -17.38
C ILE A 78 7.81 4.18 -17.01
N HIS A 79 7.36 3.04 -16.51
CA HIS A 79 6.04 2.88 -15.92
C HIS A 79 6.15 2.29 -14.53
N LEU A 80 5.64 2.98 -13.52
CA LEU A 80 5.40 2.44 -12.18
C LEU A 80 3.91 2.10 -12.06
N HIS A 81 3.58 0.81 -11.98
CA HIS A 81 2.20 0.34 -11.84
C HIS A 81 1.94 -0.12 -10.41
N ILE A 82 1.08 0.61 -9.67
CA ILE A 82 0.87 0.47 -8.22
C ILE A 82 -0.53 -0.09 -7.99
N VAL A 83 -0.67 -1.40 -8.12
CA VAL A 83 -1.93 -2.17 -7.97
C VAL A 83 -1.62 -3.60 -7.52
N ILE A 84 -2.63 -4.49 -7.49
CA ILE A 84 -2.41 -5.94 -7.28
C ILE A 84 -1.75 -6.56 -8.52
N PRO A 85 -0.85 -7.55 -8.34
CA PRO A 85 0.02 -8.03 -9.43
C PRO A 85 -0.70 -8.57 -10.67
N ASN A 86 -1.87 -9.21 -10.52
CA ASN A 86 -2.64 -9.70 -11.67
C ASN A 86 -3.10 -8.59 -12.62
N GLU A 87 -3.17 -7.33 -12.15
CA GLU A 87 -3.55 -6.16 -12.94
C GLU A 87 -2.35 -5.46 -13.59
N PHE A 88 -1.10 -5.87 -13.34
CA PHE A 88 0.08 -5.25 -13.92
C PHE A 88 0.07 -5.29 -15.46
N GLN A 89 0.34 -4.14 -16.07
CA GLN A 89 0.41 -3.94 -17.53
C GLN A 89 1.75 -3.29 -17.89
N PRO A 90 2.59 -3.94 -18.69
CA PRO A 90 3.83 -3.36 -19.18
C PRO A 90 3.55 -2.47 -20.39
N VAL A 91 3.51 -1.14 -20.19
CA VAL A 91 3.17 -0.16 -21.23
C VAL A 91 4.35 0.75 -21.61
N ALA A 92 5.41 0.75 -20.82
CA ALA A 92 6.60 1.57 -21.04
C ALA A 92 7.76 0.77 -21.66
N LYS A 93 8.85 1.46 -21.95
CA LYS A 93 10.13 0.82 -22.32
C LYS A 93 10.71 0.03 -21.15
N TYR A 94 10.50 0.50 -19.91
CA TYR A 94 10.88 -0.17 -18.68
C TYR A 94 9.72 -0.14 -17.66
N ASN A 95 9.36 -1.28 -17.07
CA ASN A 95 8.14 -1.44 -16.29
C ASN A 95 8.43 -1.95 -14.88
N ILE A 96 7.96 -1.22 -13.88
CA ILE A 96 8.15 -1.49 -12.46
C ILE A 96 6.79 -1.82 -11.84
N GLY A 97 6.62 -3.02 -11.29
CA GLY A 97 5.44 -3.39 -10.52
C GLY A 97 5.61 -3.01 -9.05
N ILE A 98 4.62 -2.34 -8.47
CA ILE A 98 4.60 -2.02 -7.03
C ILE A 98 3.31 -2.54 -6.45
N THR A 99 3.41 -3.38 -5.41
CA THR A 99 2.24 -3.93 -4.73
C THR A 99 2.38 -3.80 -3.23
N ALA A 100 1.27 -3.59 -2.52
CA ALA A 100 1.24 -3.58 -1.05
C ALA A 100 1.34 -4.99 -0.45
N GLY A 101 1.28 -6.01 -1.29
CA GLY A 101 1.49 -7.39 -0.89
C GLY A 101 0.26 -8.09 -0.36
N LEU A 102 0.49 -9.09 0.44
CA LEU A 102 -0.49 -10.07 0.87
C LEU A 102 -0.39 -10.34 2.39
N GLU A 103 -1.36 -11.09 2.88
CA GLU A 103 -1.54 -11.40 4.30
C GLU A 103 -1.48 -12.89 4.60
N THR A 104 -0.97 -13.73 3.67
CA THR A 104 -0.97 -15.20 3.78
C THR A 104 0.38 -15.78 3.42
N THR A 105 0.56 -17.09 3.66
CA THR A 105 1.82 -17.80 3.42
C THR A 105 2.12 -18.09 1.94
N ALA A 106 1.19 -17.80 1.03
CA ALA A 106 1.38 -17.97 -0.41
C ALA A 106 0.57 -16.91 -1.17
N CYS A 107 0.95 -16.60 -2.40
CA CYS A 107 0.20 -15.73 -3.30
C CYS A 107 -0.44 -16.52 -4.46
N PRO A 108 -1.52 -16.02 -5.10
CA PRO A 108 -2.15 -16.67 -6.24
C PRO A 108 -1.19 -16.82 -7.43
N ALA A 109 -1.36 -17.89 -8.23
CA ALA A 109 -0.57 -18.10 -9.45
C ALA A 109 -0.62 -16.89 -10.41
N VAL A 110 -1.81 -16.29 -10.58
CA VAL A 110 -2.02 -15.09 -11.41
C VAL A 110 -1.22 -13.87 -10.91
N TRP A 111 -0.83 -13.84 -9.62
CA TRP A 111 0.07 -12.81 -9.10
C TRP A 111 1.50 -13.05 -9.56
N ILE A 112 1.98 -14.29 -9.52
CA ILE A 112 3.32 -14.64 -10.03
C ILE A 112 3.41 -14.32 -11.53
N GLU A 113 2.38 -14.64 -12.30
CA GLU A 113 2.30 -14.26 -13.72
C GLU A 113 2.37 -12.74 -13.91
N GLY A 114 1.64 -11.99 -13.08
CA GLY A 114 1.64 -10.52 -13.10
C GLY A 114 3.00 -9.93 -12.78
N LEU A 115 3.64 -10.40 -11.72
CA LEU A 115 4.99 -9.98 -11.34
C LEU A 115 6.01 -10.29 -12.44
N ASN A 116 5.88 -11.43 -13.12
CA ASN A 116 6.77 -11.83 -14.22
C ASN A 116 6.58 -11.01 -15.50
N ARG A 117 5.48 -10.24 -15.64
CA ARG A 117 5.30 -9.30 -16.75
C ARG A 117 6.13 -8.02 -16.62
N MET A 118 6.57 -7.68 -15.41
CA MET A 118 7.31 -6.47 -15.12
C MET A 118 8.84 -6.72 -15.19
N ASP A 119 9.62 -5.67 -15.42
CA ASP A 119 11.07 -5.78 -15.47
C ASP A 119 11.70 -5.94 -14.06
N VAL A 120 11.11 -5.25 -13.08
CA VAL A 120 11.42 -5.37 -11.64
C VAL A 120 10.17 -5.13 -10.81
N ASN A 121 10.13 -5.69 -9.62
CA ASN A 121 9.02 -5.53 -8.70
C ASN A 121 9.49 -4.98 -7.34
N PHE A 122 8.72 -4.04 -6.77
CA PHE A 122 8.93 -3.54 -5.43
C PHE A 122 7.78 -3.96 -4.51
N VAL A 123 8.13 -4.48 -3.35
CA VAL A 123 7.19 -4.95 -2.33
C VAL A 123 7.47 -4.27 -0.99
N PRO A 124 6.47 -4.11 -0.10
CA PRO A 124 6.58 -3.21 1.04
C PRO A 124 7.38 -3.78 2.22
N SER A 125 7.66 -5.10 2.25
CA SER A 125 8.30 -5.75 3.39
C SER A 125 9.08 -7.00 3.01
N ASN A 126 10.00 -7.39 3.90
CA ASN A 126 10.72 -8.65 3.78
C ASN A 126 9.77 -9.85 3.78
N PHE A 127 8.70 -9.79 4.56
CA PHE A 127 7.67 -10.83 4.57
C PHE A 127 7.07 -11.05 3.18
N VAL A 128 6.61 -10.00 2.50
CA VAL A 128 6.02 -10.12 1.16
C VAL A 128 7.03 -10.65 0.16
N LYS A 129 8.29 -10.16 0.21
CA LYS A 129 9.37 -10.67 -0.63
C LYS A 129 9.56 -12.18 -0.46
N GLU A 130 9.70 -12.64 0.79
CA GLU A 130 9.87 -14.06 1.08
C GLU A 130 8.69 -14.93 0.62
N VAL A 131 7.45 -14.46 0.83
CA VAL A 131 6.27 -15.22 0.41
C VAL A 131 6.23 -15.36 -1.10
N VAL A 132 6.49 -14.28 -1.85
CA VAL A 132 6.52 -14.33 -3.32
C VAL A 132 7.63 -15.26 -3.82
N GLU A 133 8.85 -15.16 -3.25
CA GLU A 133 9.99 -16.00 -3.65
C GLU A 133 9.80 -17.47 -3.34
N LYS A 134 9.08 -17.80 -2.26
CA LYS A 134 8.78 -19.19 -1.84
C LYS A 134 7.57 -19.78 -2.53
N THR A 135 6.71 -18.97 -3.16
CA THR A 135 5.52 -19.47 -3.86
C THR A 135 5.89 -20.06 -5.20
N VAL A 136 5.60 -21.37 -5.36
CA VAL A 136 5.86 -22.13 -6.58
C VAL A 136 4.64 -22.97 -6.90
N PHE A 137 4.27 -23.03 -8.18
CA PHE A 137 3.18 -23.86 -8.69
C PHE A 137 3.68 -24.78 -9.78
N ASP A 138 3.22 -26.02 -9.78
CA ASP A 138 3.43 -26.94 -10.89
C ASP A 138 2.61 -26.53 -12.11
N VAL A 139 3.27 -26.36 -13.24
CA VAL A 139 2.61 -26.15 -14.54
C VAL A 139 2.35 -27.51 -15.17
N GLN A 140 1.08 -27.91 -15.26
CA GLN A 140 0.68 -29.19 -15.82
C GLN A 140 0.21 -29.05 -17.27
N ASP A 141 0.51 -30.05 -18.07
CA ASP A 141 -0.11 -30.21 -19.39
C ASP A 141 -1.62 -30.44 -19.24
N GLU A 142 -2.42 -29.70 -19.97
CA GLU A 142 -3.88 -29.79 -19.86
C GLU A 142 -4.43 -31.19 -20.20
N LYS A 143 -3.80 -31.90 -21.17
CA LYS A 143 -4.25 -33.20 -21.68
C LYS A 143 -3.66 -34.36 -20.88
N THR A 144 -2.37 -34.37 -20.63
CA THR A 144 -1.67 -35.48 -20.01
C THR A 144 -1.58 -35.39 -18.49
N LYS A 145 -1.89 -34.19 -17.92
CA LYS A 145 -1.74 -33.87 -16.49
C LYS A 145 -0.31 -34.06 -15.95
N GLN A 146 0.66 -34.24 -16.83
CA GLN A 146 2.08 -34.30 -16.46
C GLN A 146 2.61 -32.92 -16.15
N VAL A 147 3.47 -32.83 -15.15
CA VAL A 147 4.17 -31.59 -14.80
C VAL A 147 5.20 -31.28 -15.90
N LYS A 148 5.07 -30.12 -16.52
CA LYS A 148 5.96 -29.60 -17.59
C LYS A 148 7.00 -28.60 -17.10
N GLY A 149 6.81 -28.05 -15.92
CA GLY A 149 7.67 -27.01 -15.35
C GLY A 149 7.09 -26.40 -14.09
N GLU A 150 7.72 -25.32 -13.63
CA GLU A 150 7.29 -24.58 -12.45
C GLU A 150 6.96 -23.12 -12.80
N LEU A 151 5.88 -22.60 -12.24
CA LEU A 151 5.57 -21.16 -12.20
C LEU A 151 6.07 -20.58 -10.89
N ARG A 152 7.10 -19.73 -10.99
CA ARG A 152 7.70 -19.00 -9.88
C ARG A 152 8.11 -17.61 -10.34
N ILE A 153 8.43 -16.74 -9.40
CA ILE A 153 9.03 -15.44 -9.74
C ILE A 153 10.38 -15.64 -10.44
N ASN A 154 10.53 -15.01 -11.62
CA ASN A 154 11.77 -15.03 -12.42
C ASN A 154 12.31 -13.60 -12.70
N LYS A 155 11.67 -12.58 -12.11
CA LYS A 155 12.07 -11.19 -12.19
C LYS A 155 12.63 -10.70 -10.86
N PRO A 156 13.51 -9.70 -10.87
CA PRO A 156 14.00 -9.11 -9.62
C PRO A 156 12.84 -8.61 -8.75
N ILE A 157 12.96 -8.86 -7.43
CA ILE A 157 12.04 -8.38 -6.42
C ILE A 157 12.84 -7.72 -5.29
N GLU A 158 12.49 -6.47 -4.95
CA GLU A 158 13.17 -5.69 -3.93
C GLU A 158 12.17 -5.14 -2.90
N VAL A 159 12.68 -4.89 -1.71
CA VAL A 159 11.86 -4.26 -0.66
C VAL A 159 11.95 -2.74 -0.78
N LEU A 160 10.80 -2.11 -0.99
CA LEU A 160 10.60 -0.66 -0.83
C LEU A 160 9.49 -0.47 0.19
N PHE A 161 9.84 -0.19 1.43
CA PHE A 161 8.87 -0.02 2.51
C PHE A 161 7.97 1.22 2.28
N GLU A 162 6.79 1.24 2.92
CA GLU A 162 5.90 2.40 2.91
C GLU A 162 6.39 3.43 3.94
N GLY A 163 6.77 4.61 3.48
CA GLY A 163 7.30 5.67 4.35
C GLY A 163 6.20 6.42 5.11
N THR A 164 6.47 6.82 6.35
CA THR A 164 5.59 7.71 7.10
C THR A 164 6.05 9.15 6.96
N ASP A 165 5.14 10.07 6.58
CA ASP A 165 5.44 11.50 6.57
C ASP A 165 5.58 12.04 8.00
N THR A 166 6.81 12.31 8.40
CA THR A 166 7.13 12.80 9.75
C THR A 166 6.82 14.29 9.96
N ASN A 167 6.38 15.00 8.93
CA ASN A 167 5.83 16.36 9.07
C ASN A 167 4.38 16.30 9.57
N ILE A 168 3.64 15.28 9.16
CA ILE A 168 2.25 15.03 9.57
C ILE A 168 2.24 14.15 10.82
N TYR A 169 2.79 12.92 10.71
CA TYR A 169 2.78 11.95 11.81
C TYR A 169 3.93 12.22 12.80
N LYS A 170 3.60 12.90 13.88
CA LYS A 170 4.53 13.31 14.93
C LYS A 170 3.80 13.51 16.24
N LYS A 171 4.56 13.65 17.33
CA LYS A 171 3.97 14.04 18.61
C LYS A 171 3.36 15.43 18.50
N THR A 172 2.06 15.54 18.81
CA THR A 172 1.32 16.81 18.91
C THR A 172 0.46 16.85 20.18
N ASN A 173 0.15 18.06 20.64
CA ASN A 173 -0.85 18.35 21.68
C ASN A 173 -1.92 19.31 21.14
N GLU A 174 -1.92 19.56 19.83
CA GLU A 174 -2.89 20.39 19.13
C GLU A 174 -3.92 19.47 18.49
N PHE A 175 -5.20 19.81 18.63
CA PHE A 175 -6.32 19.00 18.15
C PHE A 175 -7.34 19.90 17.47
N SER A 176 -7.81 19.47 16.31
CA SER A 176 -8.87 20.14 15.56
C SER A 176 -10.19 20.14 16.33
N PRO A 177 -11.03 21.16 16.16
CA PRO A 177 -12.35 21.22 16.82
C PRO A 177 -13.19 19.97 16.59
N ILE A 178 -13.14 19.41 15.38
CA ILE A 178 -13.88 18.19 15.01
C ILE A 178 -13.44 17.01 15.88
N LEU A 179 -12.13 16.78 16.02
CA LEU A 179 -11.65 15.69 16.85
C LEU A 179 -11.93 15.92 18.34
N VAL A 180 -11.79 17.17 18.81
CA VAL A 180 -12.14 17.54 20.21
C VAL A 180 -13.61 17.19 20.49
N ASP A 181 -14.54 17.52 19.60
CA ASP A 181 -15.97 17.26 19.77
C ASP A 181 -16.27 15.76 19.73
N GLU A 182 -15.66 15.01 18.83
CA GLU A 182 -15.79 13.54 18.82
C GLU A 182 -15.23 12.90 20.11
N MET A 183 -14.09 13.36 20.58
CA MET A 183 -13.46 12.80 21.78
C MET A 183 -14.15 13.23 23.10
N LYS A 184 -15.02 14.24 23.11
CA LYS A 184 -15.92 14.53 24.25
C LYS A 184 -16.89 13.39 24.50
N LYS A 185 -17.32 12.66 23.46
CA LYS A 185 -18.25 11.52 23.53
C LYS A 185 -17.60 10.25 24.10
N VAL A 186 -16.29 10.25 24.28
CA VAL A 186 -15.52 9.14 24.89
C VAL A 186 -15.33 9.44 26.37
N ASP A 187 -16.02 8.72 27.24
CA ASP A 187 -15.98 8.98 28.69
C ASP A 187 -14.68 8.46 29.34
N ASP A 188 -14.17 7.32 28.86
CA ASP A 188 -13.01 6.68 29.43
C ASP A 188 -11.73 7.48 29.19
N THR A 189 -10.91 7.61 30.24
CA THR A 189 -9.61 8.32 30.19
C THR A 189 -8.45 7.45 29.70
N PHE A 190 -8.65 6.13 29.69
CA PHE A 190 -7.73 5.14 29.12
C PHE A 190 -8.46 4.34 28.04
N ASN A 191 -8.07 4.53 26.81
CA ASN A 191 -8.61 3.74 25.69
C ASN A 191 -7.50 3.07 24.90
N PHE A 192 -7.75 1.81 24.52
CA PHE A 192 -7.08 1.17 23.40
C PHE A 192 -7.68 1.70 22.10
N LEU A 193 -6.90 1.77 21.04
CA LEU A 193 -7.34 2.21 19.73
C LEU A 193 -7.05 1.11 18.70
N PHE A 194 -8.06 0.75 17.94
CA PHE A 194 -7.91 -0.03 16.70
C PHE A 194 -8.14 0.89 15.50
N VAL A 195 -7.32 0.74 14.46
CA VAL A 195 -7.47 1.43 13.17
C VAL A 195 -7.40 0.41 12.04
N GLY A 196 -8.42 0.38 11.21
CA GLY A 196 -8.48 -0.50 10.04
C GLY A 196 -9.88 -0.77 9.55
N HIS A 197 -10.02 -1.37 8.37
CA HIS A 197 -11.32 -1.79 7.85
C HIS A 197 -11.80 -3.09 8.51
N TRP A 198 -13.09 -3.17 8.78
CA TRP A 198 -13.76 -4.39 9.20
C TRP A 198 -14.62 -4.92 8.04
N LEU A 199 -13.95 -5.60 7.12
CA LEU A 199 -14.54 -6.11 5.88
C LEU A 199 -15.38 -7.39 6.12
N ALA A 200 -15.51 -8.21 5.06
CA ALA A 200 -16.22 -9.48 5.09
C ALA A 200 -15.59 -10.51 6.06
N GLY A 201 -16.36 -11.48 6.45
CA GLY A 201 -16.00 -12.53 7.41
C GLY A 201 -16.79 -12.41 8.70
N GLY A 202 -17.13 -13.55 9.31
CA GLY A 202 -17.69 -13.64 10.66
C GLY A 202 -16.61 -13.39 11.72
N ILE A 203 -16.96 -13.56 12.99
CA ILE A 203 -16.01 -13.43 14.11
C ILE A 203 -14.85 -14.41 13.94
N GLY A 204 -13.62 -13.91 13.95
CA GLY A 204 -12.39 -14.68 13.74
C GLY A 204 -12.11 -15.08 12.30
N LYS A 205 -12.87 -14.54 11.33
CA LYS A 205 -12.74 -14.83 9.90
C LYS A 205 -12.53 -13.56 9.06
N ASP A 206 -12.57 -12.39 9.66
CA ASP A 206 -12.21 -11.13 9.02
C ASP A 206 -10.69 -10.90 9.13
N ARG A 207 -10.08 -10.44 8.04
CA ARG A 207 -8.63 -10.29 7.90
C ARG A 207 -7.95 -9.51 9.03
N LYS A 208 -8.61 -8.50 9.57
CA LYS A 208 -8.09 -7.67 10.67
C LYS A 208 -8.42 -8.22 12.06
N ASP A 209 -9.18 -9.32 12.13
CA ASP A 209 -9.60 -10.00 13.36
C ASP A 209 -10.30 -9.08 14.38
N VAL A 210 -11.07 -8.11 13.87
CA VAL A 210 -11.74 -7.08 14.69
C VAL A 210 -12.79 -7.70 15.59
N GLY A 211 -13.53 -8.70 15.08
CA GLY A 211 -14.55 -9.40 15.84
C GLY A 211 -13.98 -10.12 17.08
N MET A 212 -12.82 -10.79 16.92
CA MET A 212 -12.16 -11.44 18.05
C MET A 212 -11.45 -10.45 18.97
N LEU A 213 -10.84 -9.39 18.44
CA LEU A 213 -10.31 -8.31 19.28
C LEU A 213 -11.40 -7.77 20.20
N LEU A 214 -12.57 -7.48 19.65
CA LEU A 214 -13.71 -6.98 20.41
C LEU A 214 -14.19 -7.98 21.47
N LYS A 215 -14.32 -9.25 21.09
CA LYS A 215 -14.70 -10.34 22.01
C LYS A 215 -13.69 -10.49 23.15
N VAL A 216 -12.41 -10.55 22.83
CA VAL A 216 -11.33 -10.65 23.85
C VAL A 216 -11.32 -9.45 24.77
N PHE A 217 -11.52 -8.24 24.23
CA PHE A 217 -11.59 -7.02 25.03
C PHE A 217 -12.75 -7.06 26.04
N TYR A 218 -13.96 -7.40 25.59
CA TYR A 218 -15.11 -7.55 26.49
C TYR A 218 -14.86 -8.61 27.57
N GLU A 219 -14.43 -9.81 27.19
CA GLU A 219 -14.17 -10.91 28.13
C GLU A 219 -13.06 -10.57 29.13
N THR A 220 -12.07 -9.77 28.70
CA THR A 220 -10.93 -9.38 29.54
C THR A 220 -11.34 -8.43 30.66
N PHE A 221 -12.24 -7.48 30.37
CA PHE A 221 -12.57 -6.39 31.30
C PHE A 221 -13.99 -6.42 31.85
N LYS A 222 -14.80 -7.43 31.49
CA LYS A 222 -16.15 -7.58 32.08
C LYS A 222 -16.09 -7.71 33.60
N ASN A 223 -17.04 -7.09 34.27
CA ASN A 223 -17.21 -7.10 35.74
C ASN A 223 -16.03 -6.48 36.54
N GLU A 224 -15.03 -5.90 35.88
CA GLU A 224 -13.99 -5.15 36.58
C GLU A 224 -14.55 -3.81 37.09
N LYS A 225 -14.12 -3.39 38.29
CA LYS A 225 -14.56 -2.10 38.88
C LYS A 225 -14.06 -0.88 38.10
N LYS A 226 -12.87 -0.99 37.52
CA LYS A 226 -12.29 0.04 36.63
C LYS A 226 -11.95 -0.61 35.31
N LYS A 227 -12.49 -0.07 34.26
CA LYS A 227 -12.38 -0.60 32.90
C LYS A 227 -11.74 0.42 31.98
N PRO A 228 -10.88 0.01 31.05
CA PRO A 228 -10.52 0.87 29.91
C PRO A 228 -11.65 0.88 28.86
N GLY A 229 -11.61 1.84 27.95
CA GLY A 229 -12.41 1.81 26.72
C GLY A 229 -11.64 1.24 25.53
N LEU A 230 -12.37 0.90 24.48
CA LEU A 230 -11.83 0.55 23.18
C LEU A 230 -12.45 1.47 22.10
N ILE A 231 -11.62 2.21 21.39
CA ILE A 231 -12.03 3.01 20.25
C ILE A 231 -11.76 2.20 18.98
N LEU A 232 -12.79 1.96 18.19
CA LEU A 232 -12.72 1.35 16.87
C LEU A 232 -12.81 2.44 15.81
N LYS A 233 -11.67 2.90 15.27
CA LYS A 233 -11.63 3.72 14.06
C LYS A 233 -11.71 2.79 12.86
N THR A 234 -12.93 2.49 12.43
CA THR A 234 -13.21 1.45 11.45
C THR A 234 -14.37 1.80 10.55
N SER A 235 -14.39 1.19 9.38
CA SER A 235 -15.47 1.19 8.40
C SER A 235 -15.42 -0.13 7.62
N GLY A 236 -16.44 -0.39 6.83
CA GLY A 236 -16.37 -1.38 5.76
C GLY A 236 -15.66 -0.81 4.53
N ALA A 237 -16.20 -1.05 3.34
CA ALA A 237 -15.63 -0.54 2.10
C ALA A 237 -15.95 0.94 1.82
N GLY A 238 -16.81 1.59 2.62
CA GLY A 238 -17.26 2.97 2.42
C GLY A 238 -17.47 3.71 3.73
N PHE A 239 -18.04 4.92 3.63
CA PHE A 239 -18.31 5.78 4.78
C PHE A 239 -19.79 6.21 4.83
N SER A 240 -20.69 5.41 4.25
CA SER A 240 -22.13 5.68 4.24
C SER A 240 -22.78 5.40 5.60
N VAL A 241 -23.99 5.90 5.79
CA VAL A 241 -24.83 5.58 6.96
C VAL A 241 -25.09 4.07 7.04
N LEU A 242 -25.33 3.41 5.89
CA LEU A 242 -25.54 1.96 5.84
C LEU A 242 -24.31 1.17 6.28
N ASP A 243 -23.12 1.62 5.88
CA ASP A 243 -21.86 1.03 6.34
C ASP A 243 -21.69 1.16 7.86
N ARG A 244 -21.98 2.35 8.40
CA ARG A 244 -21.98 2.60 9.84
C ARG A 244 -22.93 1.67 10.60
N GLU A 245 -24.17 1.55 10.13
CA GLU A 245 -25.17 0.66 10.75
C GLU A 245 -24.75 -0.82 10.67
N ALA A 246 -24.12 -1.25 9.57
CA ALA A 246 -23.58 -2.59 9.43
C ALA A 246 -22.47 -2.86 10.48
N ILE A 247 -21.57 -1.90 10.69
CA ILE A 247 -20.52 -2.02 11.72
C ILE A 247 -21.14 -2.05 13.14
N LEU A 248 -22.13 -1.21 13.42
CA LEU A 248 -22.84 -1.24 14.71
C LEU A 248 -23.53 -2.59 14.95
N GLY A 249 -24.15 -3.17 13.91
CA GLY A 249 -24.73 -4.50 13.97
C GLY A 249 -23.71 -5.60 14.29
N LYS A 250 -22.50 -5.53 13.72
CA LYS A 250 -21.40 -6.44 14.06
C LYS A 250 -20.96 -6.29 15.52
N ILE A 251 -20.83 -5.06 16.02
CA ILE A 251 -20.47 -4.79 17.42
C ILE A 251 -21.54 -5.40 18.34
N GLU A 252 -22.82 -5.14 18.09
CA GLU A 252 -23.92 -5.67 18.90
C GLU A 252 -23.99 -7.20 18.87
N SER A 253 -23.72 -7.81 17.70
CA SER A 253 -23.67 -9.27 17.58
C SER A 253 -22.59 -9.92 18.48
N VAL A 254 -21.42 -9.27 18.61
CA VAL A 254 -20.39 -9.74 19.55
C VAL A 254 -20.81 -9.51 21.00
N LYS A 255 -21.33 -8.32 21.30
CA LYS A 255 -21.72 -7.87 22.65
C LYS A 255 -22.83 -8.72 23.24
N SER A 256 -23.89 -9.01 22.47
CA SER A 256 -25.06 -9.79 22.91
C SER A 256 -24.71 -11.23 23.35
N GLY A 257 -23.61 -11.77 22.84
CA GLY A 257 -23.10 -13.09 23.23
C GLY A 257 -22.37 -13.11 24.58
N ILE A 258 -22.14 -11.95 25.24
CA ILE A 258 -21.32 -11.85 26.45
C ILE A 258 -22.15 -11.27 27.58
N LYS A 259 -22.26 -12.01 28.70
CA LYS A 259 -23.01 -11.58 29.90
C LYS A 259 -22.08 -10.87 30.89
N GLY A 260 -22.63 -9.87 31.59
CA GLY A 260 -21.95 -9.14 32.66
C GLY A 260 -21.94 -7.63 32.42
N ASP A 261 -21.26 -6.90 33.31
CA ASP A 261 -21.02 -5.46 33.17
C ASP A 261 -19.79 -5.23 32.28
N LEU A 262 -20.03 -4.80 31.03
CA LEU A 262 -19.00 -4.74 29.98
C LEU A 262 -18.30 -3.38 29.94
N PRO A 263 -17.02 -3.34 29.48
CA PRO A 263 -16.34 -2.08 29.19
C PRO A 263 -16.95 -1.36 28.01
N ASN A 264 -16.71 -0.04 27.90
CA ASN A 264 -17.20 0.75 26.79
C ASN A 264 -16.42 0.47 25.50
N VAL A 265 -17.15 0.45 24.39
CA VAL A 265 -16.60 0.42 23.03
C VAL A 265 -17.20 1.57 22.23
N TYR A 266 -16.35 2.35 21.60
CA TYR A 266 -16.70 3.53 20.85
C TYR A 266 -16.42 3.31 19.35
N LEU A 267 -17.43 3.51 18.51
CA LEU A 267 -17.24 3.49 17.07
C LEU A 267 -16.92 4.91 16.57
N MET A 268 -15.74 5.07 15.96
CA MET A 268 -15.35 6.27 15.25
C MET A 268 -15.38 5.97 13.74
N HIS A 269 -16.54 6.18 13.15
CA HIS A 269 -16.81 5.97 11.73
C HIS A 269 -16.70 7.29 10.97
N GLY A 270 -16.19 7.25 9.75
CA GLY A 270 -16.06 8.42 8.90
C GLY A 270 -14.67 8.55 8.29
N ASP A 271 -14.53 9.51 7.39
CA ASP A 271 -13.29 9.81 6.71
C ASP A 271 -12.46 10.82 7.53
N PHE A 272 -11.18 10.53 7.76
CA PHE A 272 -10.24 11.39 8.49
C PHE A 272 -9.08 11.74 7.58
N SER A 273 -8.62 12.99 7.63
CA SER A 273 -7.35 13.37 7.01
C SER A 273 -6.17 12.75 7.75
N ASP A 274 -4.98 12.78 7.14
CA ASP A 274 -3.76 12.27 7.77
C ASP A 274 -3.43 13.05 9.06
N GLU A 275 -3.69 14.37 9.09
CA GLU A 275 -3.55 15.21 10.28
C GLU A 275 -4.51 14.80 11.39
N GLN A 276 -5.79 14.58 11.04
CA GLN A 276 -6.80 14.12 12.00
C GLN A 276 -6.47 12.72 12.53
N MET A 277 -5.91 11.83 11.70
CA MET A 277 -5.42 10.55 12.15
C MET A 277 -4.23 10.70 13.12
N ASN A 278 -3.27 11.58 12.81
CA ASN A 278 -2.18 11.89 13.73
C ASN A 278 -2.70 12.47 15.06
N GLU A 279 -3.65 13.38 15.02
CA GLU A 279 -4.30 13.94 16.21
C GLU A 279 -4.97 12.82 17.06
N LEU A 280 -5.69 11.90 16.42
CA LEU A 280 -6.33 10.77 17.10
C LEU A 280 -5.29 9.88 17.79
N TYR A 281 -4.21 9.50 17.10
CA TYR A 281 -3.12 8.74 17.72
C TYR A 281 -2.51 9.46 18.91
N ASN A 282 -2.44 10.78 18.89
CA ASN A 282 -1.86 11.60 19.96
C ASN A 282 -2.83 11.93 21.09
N HIS A 283 -4.17 11.82 20.89
CA HIS A 283 -5.15 12.28 21.86
C HIS A 283 -4.91 11.71 23.26
N PRO A 284 -4.99 12.51 24.36
CA PRO A 284 -4.67 12.05 25.72
C PRO A 284 -5.48 10.85 26.22
N LYS A 285 -6.72 10.68 25.75
CA LYS A 285 -7.57 9.53 26.10
C LYS A 285 -7.15 8.23 25.38
N VAL A 286 -6.46 8.29 24.26
CA VAL A 286 -5.87 7.14 23.56
C VAL A 286 -4.54 6.79 24.21
N LYS A 287 -4.36 5.55 24.67
CA LYS A 287 -3.15 5.12 25.39
C LYS A 287 -2.31 4.12 24.61
N ALA A 288 -2.91 3.19 23.91
CA ALA A 288 -2.19 2.17 23.13
C ALA A 288 -2.94 1.84 21.86
N HIS A 289 -2.21 1.55 20.79
CA HIS A 289 -2.79 0.97 19.57
C HIS A 289 -2.79 -0.55 19.69
N VAL A 290 -3.86 -1.20 19.24
CA VAL A 290 -4.00 -2.66 19.25
C VAL A 290 -4.53 -3.16 17.91
N ASN A 291 -3.87 -4.17 17.33
CA ASN A 291 -4.30 -4.80 16.09
C ASN A 291 -3.90 -6.28 16.09
N LEU A 292 -4.87 -7.17 16.05
CA LEU A 292 -4.67 -8.62 16.04
C LEU A 292 -4.72 -9.21 14.62
N THR A 293 -4.46 -8.39 13.62
CA THR A 293 -4.55 -8.79 12.20
C THR A 293 -3.96 -10.17 11.93
N HIS A 294 -4.63 -10.93 11.07
CA HIS A 294 -4.13 -12.21 10.57
C HIS A 294 -2.92 -12.06 9.63
N GLY A 295 -2.64 -10.85 9.16
CA GLY A 295 -1.48 -10.49 8.34
C GLY A 295 -1.58 -9.09 7.77
N GLU A 296 -0.43 -8.51 7.47
CA GLU A 296 -0.24 -7.22 6.82
C GLU A 296 0.87 -7.34 5.77
N GLY A 297 0.65 -6.77 4.59
CA GLY A 297 1.77 -6.59 3.67
C GLY A 297 2.82 -5.65 4.25
N PHE A 298 2.37 -4.56 4.88
CA PHE A 298 3.23 -3.63 5.62
C PHE A 298 2.64 -3.24 6.98
N GLY A 299 1.41 -2.70 7.01
CA GLY A 299 0.76 -2.28 8.23
C GLY A 299 0.93 -0.79 8.53
N ARG A 300 0.69 0.07 7.55
CA ARG A 300 0.83 1.53 7.63
C ARG A 300 0.23 2.16 8.90
N PRO A 301 -1.03 1.87 9.32
CA PRO A 301 -1.58 2.45 10.54
C PRO A 301 -0.81 2.10 11.81
N LEU A 302 -0.17 0.92 11.85
CA LEU A 302 0.69 0.51 12.94
C LEU A 302 1.97 1.37 12.99
N LEU A 303 2.60 1.61 11.83
CA LEU A 303 3.78 2.47 11.75
C LEU A 303 3.45 3.91 12.15
N GLU A 304 2.38 4.50 11.58
CA GLU A 304 1.91 5.85 11.87
C GLU A 304 1.64 6.05 13.37
N SER A 305 0.98 5.08 14.02
CA SER A 305 0.68 5.15 15.45
C SER A 305 1.95 5.19 16.32
N THR A 306 3.06 4.54 15.87
CA THR A 306 4.32 4.59 16.62
C THR A 306 4.87 6.01 16.77
N MET A 307 4.54 6.94 15.84
CA MET A 307 5.02 8.33 15.88
C MET A 307 4.42 9.14 17.04
N SER A 308 3.33 8.66 17.65
CA SER A 308 2.69 9.28 18.83
C SER A 308 3.40 8.98 20.16
N LYS A 309 4.45 8.15 20.17
CA LYS A 309 5.16 7.68 21.37
C LYS A 309 4.28 6.86 22.32
N LYS A 310 3.33 6.11 21.78
CA LYS A 310 2.42 5.23 22.54
C LYS A 310 2.68 3.76 22.22
N PRO A 311 2.41 2.85 23.16
CA PRO A 311 2.58 1.42 22.93
C PRO A 311 1.74 0.91 21.76
N VAL A 312 2.33 0.00 21.00
CA VAL A 312 1.65 -0.73 19.91
C VAL A 312 1.63 -2.20 20.26
N ILE A 313 0.44 -2.79 20.24
CA ILE A 313 0.17 -4.22 20.44
C ILE A 313 -0.22 -4.80 19.09
N ALA A 314 0.51 -5.78 18.59
CA ALA A 314 0.25 -6.37 17.26
C ALA A 314 0.57 -7.87 17.26
N SER A 315 0.03 -8.60 16.27
CA SER A 315 0.39 -10.00 15.99
C SER A 315 1.90 -10.15 15.75
N ASP A 316 2.54 -11.21 16.23
CA ASP A 316 3.97 -11.48 15.99
C ASP A 316 4.20 -12.14 14.63
N TRP A 317 3.66 -11.57 13.55
CA TRP A 317 3.77 -12.13 12.21
C TRP A 317 3.54 -11.09 11.12
N SER A 318 4.14 -11.30 9.93
CA SER A 318 3.98 -10.57 8.68
C SER A 318 4.71 -9.22 8.60
N GLY A 319 4.35 -8.38 7.63
CA GLY A 319 5.16 -7.23 7.18
C GLY A 319 5.43 -6.15 8.23
N HIS A 320 4.53 -5.97 9.20
CA HIS A 320 4.76 -4.97 10.26
C HIS A 320 5.90 -5.32 11.22
N LYS A 321 6.42 -6.54 11.17
CA LYS A 321 7.62 -6.94 11.95
C LYS A 321 8.88 -6.24 11.49
N ASP A 322 8.91 -5.69 10.28
CA ASP A 322 10.06 -4.93 9.79
C ASP A 322 10.30 -3.66 10.63
N PHE A 323 9.25 -3.07 11.19
CA PHE A 323 9.32 -1.86 12.02
C PHE A 323 8.82 -2.04 13.47
N LEU A 324 8.16 -3.14 13.82
CA LEU A 324 7.77 -3.47 15.20
C LEU A 324 8.75 -4.50 15.77
N SER A 325 9.89 -4.01 16.29
CA SER A 325 10.86 -4.92 16.92
C SER A 325 10.30 -5.51 18.21
N LYS A 326 10.60 -6.79 18.46
CA LYS A 326 10.15 -7.54 19.64
C LYS A 326 10.56 -6.90 20.99
N ASP A 327 11.68 -6.18 20.99
CA ASP A 327 12.20 -5.54 22.22
C ASP A 327 11.48 -4.22 22.54
N LEU A 328 10.84 -3.59 21.58
CA LEU A 328 10.27 -2.25 21.73
C LEU A 328 8.75 -2.20 21.51
N ALA A 329 8.18 -3.11 20.72
CA ALA A 329 6.75 -3.28 20.52
C ALA A 329 6.21 -4.45 21.39
N ILE A 330 4.90 -4.54 21.50
CA ILE A 330 4.23 -5.62 22.24
C ILE A 330 3.67 -6.59 21.19
N LEU A 331 4.40 -7.67 20.94
CA LEU A 331 4.01 -8.66 19.94
C LEU A 331 3.30 -9.84 20.61
N VAL A 332 2.12 -10.17 20.09
CA VAL A 332 1.26 -11.26 20.56
C VAL A 332 1.63 -12.53 19.80
N ASN A 333 2.06 -13.56 20.51
CA ASN A 333 2.33 -14.86 19.92
C ASN A 333 1.05 -15.50 19.36
N GLY A 334 1.21 -16.48 18.49
CA GLY A 334 0.10 -17.21 17.90
C GLY A 334 0.58 -18.36 17.04
N SER A 335 -0.26 -18.78 16.12
CA SER A 335 0.05 -19.88 15.22
C SER A 335 -0.53 -19.63 13.81
N LEU A 336 0.06 -20.29 12.82
CA LEU A 336 -0.51 -20.32 11.47
C LEU A 336 -1.72 -21.26 11.42
N THR A 337 -2.84 -20.73 10.96
CA THR A 337 -4.11 -21.46 10.77
C THR A 337 -4.55 -21.37 9.33
N ASP A 338 -5.40 -22.31 8.91
CA ASP A 338 -5.94 -22.29 7.55
C ASP A 338 -6.82 -21.06 7.33
N VAL A 339 -6.72 -20.49 6.14
CA VAL A 339 -7.54 -19.34 5.75
C VAL A 339 -8.96 -19.80 5.45
N PRO A 340 -10.01 -19.25 6.12
CA PRO A 340 -11.39 -19.56 5.77
C PRO A 340 -11.72 -19.05 4.36
N LYS A 341 -12.43 -19.87 3.56
CA LYS A 341 -12.77 -19.52 2.17
C LYS A 341 -13.55 -18.22 2.04
N GLU A 342 -14.38 -17.91 3.03
CA GLU A 342 -15.19 -16.69 3.09
C GLU A 342 -14.42 -15.40 3.42
N SER A 343 -13.15 -15.53 3.80
CA SER A 343 -12.32 -14.38 4.23
C SER A 343 -11.78 -13.54 3.09
N PHE A 344 -11.69 -14.11 1.90
CA PHE A 344 -11.19 -13.46 0.70
C PHE A 344 -12.14 -13.64 -0.49
N PRO A 345 -12.11 -12.74 -1.47
CA PRO A 345 -12.71 -12.98 -2.78
C PRO A 345 -12.18 -14.28 -3.39
N LYS A 346 -13.03 -14.98 -4.17
CA LYS A 346 -12.72 -16.30 -4.72
C LYS A 346 -11.40 -16.36 -5.48
N ASP A 347 -11.09 -15.29 -6.23
CA ASP A 347 -9.87 -15.23 -7.07
C ASP A 347 -8.60 -14.86 -6.28
N MET A 348 -8.73 -14.48 -5.01
CA MET A 348 -7.62 -14.19 -4.10
C MET A 348 -7.38 -15.29 -3.07
N TYR A 349 -8.29 -16.27 -2.98
CA TYR A 349 -8.15 -17.40 -2.08
C TYR A 349 -7.25 -18.47 -2.68
N ILE A 350 -6.30 -18.96 -1.86
CA ILE A 350 -5.39 -20.05 -2.24
C ILE A 350 -5.64 -21.21 -1.29
N ASN A 351 -6.01 -22.37 -1.85
CA ASN A 351 -6.19 -23.57 -1.06
C ASN A 351 -4.86 -23.99 -0.40
N GLY A 352 -4.88 -24.23 0.91
CA GLY A 352 -3.69 -24.59 1.68
C GLY A 352 -2.84 -23.41 2.14
N ALA A 353 -3.14 -22.16 1.71
CA ALA A 353 -2.52 -20.98 2.30
C ALA A 353 -2.95 -20.84 3.77
N LYS A 354 -2.05 -20.32 4.59
CA LYS A 354 -2.27 -20.04 6.01
C LYS A 354 -2.10 -18.56 6.30
N TRP A 355 -2.74 -18.14 7.36
CA TRP A 355 -2.54 -16.84 7.97
C TRP A 355 -2.25 -16.99 9.47
N PHE A 356 -1.89 -15.92 10.13
CA PHE A 356 -1.58 -15.96 11.55
C PHE A 356 -2.84 -15.72 12.39
N THR A 357 -3.02 -16.52 13.44
CA THR A 357 -4.06 -16.31 14.47
C THR A 357 -3.40 -16.06 15.81
N ALA A 358 -3.66 -14.88 16.38
CA ALA A 358 -3.11 -14.46 17.65
C ALA A 358 -3.60 -15.38 18.81
N ASN A 359 -2.77 -15.55 19.84
CA ASN A 359 -3.18 -16.22 21.06
C ASN A 359 -4.05 -15.29 21.91
N TYR A 360 -5.36 -15.53 21.92
CA TYR A 360 -6.34 -14.67 22.58
C TYR A 360 -6.20 -14.66 24.12
N GLN A 361 -5.72 -15.76 24.74
CA GLN A 361 -5.44 -15.77 26.19
C GLN A 361 -4.26 -14.85 26.51
N GLN A 362 -3.21 -14.93 25.73
CA GLN A 362 -2.07 -14.02 25.86
C GLN A 362 -2.48 -12.58 25.57
N THR A 363 -3.33 -12.34 24.56
CA THR A 363 -3.89 -11.01 24.28
C THR A 363 -4.59 -10.44 25.50
N SER A 364 -5.46 -11.21 26.14
CA SER A 364 -6.15 -10.81 27.37
C SER A 364 -5.17 -10.41 28.48
N ALA A 365 -4.15 -11.23 28.72
CA ALA A 365 -3.12 -10.94 29.72
C ALA A 365 -2.33 -9.66 29.39
N ILE A 366 -1.95 -9.47 28.13
CA ILE A 366 -1.25 -8.27 27.63
C ILE A 366 -2.10 -7.01 27.80
N LEU A 367 -3.39 -7.05 27.45
CA LEU A 367 -4.31 -5.92 27.61
C LEU A 367 -4.41 -5.51 29.09
N LYS A 368 -4.55 -6.47 30.02
CA LYS A 368 -4.55 -6.20 31.48
C LYS A 368 -3.22 -5.61 31.96
N ASP A 369 -2.09 -6.16 31.51
CA ASP A 369 -0.77 -5.68 31.92
C ASP A 369 -0.49 -4.26 31.39
N VAL A 370 -0.81 -3.98 30.12
CA VAL A 370 -0.66 -2.64 29.54
C VAL A 370 -1.56 -1.61 30.24
N TYR A 371 -2.79 -1.99 30.59
CA TYR A 371 -3.70 -1.12 31.35
C TYR A 371 -3.15 -0.81 32.75
N SER A 372 -2.65 -1.82 33.44
CA SER A 372 -2.18 -1.69 34.84
C SER A 372 -0.78 -1.05 34.94
N ASN A 373 0.11 -1.35 33.99
CA ASN A 373 1.53 -1.00 34.01
C ASN A 373 1.94 -0.08 32.85
N TYR A 374 1.07 0.79 32.39
CA TYR A 374 1.23 1.63 31.18
C TYR A 374 2.59 2.34 31.09
N LYS A 375 3.08 2.90 32.20
CA LYS A 375 4.36 3.65 32.23
C LYS A 375 5.55 2.82 31.74
N LYS A 376 5.59 1.52 32.06
CA LYS A 376 6.63 0.57 31.62
C LYS A 376 6.69 0.49 30.10
N TYR A 377 5.54 0.38 29.46
CA TYR A 377 5.44 0.23 27.99
C TYR A 377 5.71 1.54 27.22
N LYS A 378 5.41 2.68 27.85
CA LYS A 378 5.65 3.99 27.26
C LYS A 378 7.12 4.25 26.97
N ILE A 379 8.04 3.80 27.83
CA ILE A 379 9.50 3.96 27.65
C ILE A 379 9.96 3.29 26.36
N ASN A 380 9.52 2.07 26.10
CA ASN A 380 9.87 1.35 24.88
C ASN A 380 9.21 1.95 23.64
N ALA A 381 7.97 2.45 23.76
CA ALA A 381 7.29 3.14 22.67
C ALA A 381 8.02 4.42 22.25
N GLU A 382 8.60 5.18 23.16
CA GLU A 382 9.41 6.36 22.84
C GLU A 382 10.70 6.00 22.07
N LYS A 383 11.34 4.89 22.47
CA LYS A 383 12.51 4.36 21.74
C LYS A 383 12.12 3.86 20.35
N LEU A 384 10.99 3.15 20.23
CA LEU A 384 10.47 2.68 18.95
C LEU A 384 10.18 3.84 17.99
N THR A 385 9.60 4.93 18.48
CA THR A 385 9.39 6.15 17.70
C THR A 385 10.69 6.67 17.10
N MET A 386 11.77 6.75 17.89
CA MET A 386 13.06 7.25 17.40
C MET A 386 13.63 6.36 16.29
N VAL A 387 13.55 5.04 16.46
CA VAL A 387 14.00 4.07 15.45
C VAL A 387 13.19 4.21 14.16
N ASN A 388 11.85 4.21 14.28
CA ASN A 388 10.98 4.24 13.11
C ASN A 388 11.04 5.58 12.37
N LYS A 389 11.13 6.69 13.09
CA LYS A 389 11.32 8.02 12.49
C LYS A 389 12.61 8.08 11.64
N SER A 390 13.67 7.40 12.06
CA SER A 390 14.94 7.35 11.33
C SER A 390 14.90 6.39 10.16
N LYS A 391 14.29 5.20 10.31
CA LYS A 391 14.39 4.10 9.34
C LYS A 391 13.24 4.03 8.35
N PHE A 392 12.02 4.47 8.75
CA PHE A 392 10.79 4.29 8.00
C PHE A 392 10.06 5.60 7.70
N SER A 393 10.79 6.73 7.65
CA SER A 393 10.24 8.00 7.20
C SER A 393 10.03 8.03 5.68
N LEU A 394 9.10 8.87 5.21
CA LEU A 394 8.89 9.13 3.78
C LEU A 394 10.20 9.59 3.10
N LYS A 395 10.96 10.48 3.74
CA LYS A 395 12.28 10.91 3.25
C LYS A 395 13.26 9.75 3.05
N LYS A 396 13.26 8.76 3.97
CA LYS A 396 14.10 7.58 3.84
C LYS A 396 13.62 6.69 2.69
N MET A 397 12.31 6.49 2.55
CA MET A 397 11.71 5.77 1.42
C MET A 397 12.04 6.43 0.08
N THR A 398 11.93 7.76 -0.01
CA THR A 398 12.33 8.52 -1.22
C THR A 398 13.78 8.23 -1.62
N LYS A 399 14.69 8.23 -0.64
CA LYS A 399 16.09 7.91 -0.89
C LYS A 399 16.28 6.48 -1.39
N GLU A 400 15.63 5.50 -0.75
CA GLU A 400 15.69 4.09 -1.17
C GLU A 400 15.09 3.90 -2.57
N LEU A 401 13.96 4.54 -2.88
CA LEU A 401 13.40 4.54 -4.23
C LEU A 401 14.42 5.06 -5.25
N GLY A 402 15.11 6.17 -4.92
CA GLY A 402 16.17 6.71 -5.79
C GLY A 402 17.30 5.71 -6.06
N VAL A 403 17.74 5.00 -5.03
CA VAL A 403 18.76 3.95 -5.15
C VAL A 403 18.30 2.79 -6.01
N LEU A 404 17.06 2.33 -5.82
CA LEU A 404 16.48 1.24 -6.61
C LEU A 404 16.30 1.63 -8.08
N LEU A 405 15.86 2.86 -8.35
CA LEU A 405 15.75 3.38 -9.70
C LEU A 405 17.11 3.46 -10.38
N ASP A 406 18.14 3.94 -9.70
CA ASP A 406 19.53 3.99 -10.24
C ASP A 406 20.11 2.59 -10.50
N LYS A 407 19.70 1.59 -9.72
CA LYS A 407 20.17 0.20 -9.88
C LYS A 407 19.52 -0.50 -11.07
N TYR A 408 18.24 -0.26 -11.33
CA TYR A 408 17.46 -1.09 -12.23
C TYR A 408 17.06 -0.39 -13.53
N VAL A 409 16.81 0.93 -13.51
CA VAL A 409 16.35 1.65 -14.69
C VAL A 409 17.52 1.91 -15.63
N PRO A 410 17.44 1.46 -16.90
CA PRO A 410 18.51 1.71 -17.86
C PRO A 410 18.55 3.18 -18.30
N GLU A 411 19.69 3.62 -18.81
CA GLU A 411 19.76 4.89 -19.51
C GLU A 411 18.98 4.81 -20.84
N PHE A 412 18.10 5.78 -21.06
CA PHE A 412 17.33 5.85 -22.29
C PHE A 412 18.09 6.64 -23.36
N PRO A 413 18.09 6.18 -24.64
CA PRO A 413 18.68 6.93 -25.75
C PRO A 413 18.02 8.31 -25.82
N LYS A 414 18.84 9.35 -25.93
CA LYS A 414 18.35 10.72 -26.14
C LYS A 414 17.80 10.82 -27.57
N GLU A 415 16.56 11.34 -27.69
CA GLU A 415 16.03 11.67 -29.02
C GLU A 415 16.94 12.70 -29.68
N VAL A 416 17.59 12.30 -30.78
CA VAL A 416 18.29 13.21 -31.63
C VAL A 416 17.23 13.83 -32.57
N LYS A 417 16.88 15.09 -32.33
CA LYS A 417 16.09 15.84 -33.33
C LYS A 417 16.90 15.91 -34.62
N LEU A 418 16.55 15.07 -35.58
CA LEU A 418 17.06 15.19 -36.93
C LEU A 418 16.50 16.50 -37.52
N GLU A 419 17.32 17.54 -37.55
CA GLU A 419 17.02 18.71 -38.34
C GLU A 419 17.19 18.32 -39.82
N LEU A 420 16.08 18.11 -40.49
CA LEU A 420 16.12 17.93 -41.95
C LEU A 420 16.74 19.18 -42.58
N PRO A 421 17.73 19.02 -43.48
CA PRO A 421 18.33 20.16 -44.16
C PRO A 421 17.22 20.94 -44.89
N LYS A 422 17.17 22.25 -44.68
CA LYS A 422 16.23 23.11 -45.36
C LYS A 422 16.42 22.94 -46.89
N LEU A 423 15.38 22.44 -47.56
CA LEU A 423 15.34 22.38 -49.02
C LEU A 423 15.60 23.79 -49.58
N LYS A 424 16.73 23.99 -50.28
CA LYS A 424 16.96 25.22 -51.05
C LYS A 424 16.06 25.18 -52.26
N LYS A 425 15.16 26.19 -52.42
CA LYS A 425 14.44 26.41 -53.67
C LYS A 425 15.49 26.58 -54.75
N VAL A 426 15.53 25.67 -55.71
CA VAL A 426 16.24 25.86 -56.97
C VAL A 426 15.48 26.94 -57.71
N GLY A 427 16.08 28.15 -57.90
CA GLY A 427 15.46 29.25 -58.54
C GLY A 427 15.15 28.91 -60.05
N ALA A 428 13.92 29.13 -60.45
CA ALA A 428 13.55 29.11 -61.84
C ALA A 428 14.22 30.30 -62.50
N GLY A 429 15.22 30.06 -63.36
CA GLY A 429 15.81 31.12 -64.12
C GLY A 429 17.13 30.74 -64.85
N ALA A 430 17.05 30.03 -65.98
CA ALA A 430 17.94 30.24 -67.13
C ALA A 430 17.38 29.44 -68.33
N LYS A 431 16.85 30.16 -69.24
CA LYS A 431 16.67 29.65 -70.61
C LYS A 431 18.08 29.60 -71.29
N GLY A 432 18.39 28.45 -71.85
CA GLY A 432 19.64 28.37 -72.67
C GLY A 432 19.93 26.94 -73.07
N ASP A 433 19.59 26.71 -74.33
CA ASP A 433 20.24 25.88 -75.32
C ASP A 433 20.19 24.33 -75.22
N ALA A 434 19.66 23.81 -76.33
CA ALA A 434 19.58 22.39 -76.64
C ALA A 434 20.93 21.82 -77.02
N GLY A 435 21.40 20.84 -76.27
CA GLY A 435 22.53 19.99 -76.62
C GLY A 435 22.24 18.58 -76.20
N GLN A 436 21.86 17.69 -77.10
CA GLN A 436 21.68 16.28 -76.94
C GLN A 436 22.99 15.63 -76.49
N THR A 437 23.03 14.98 -75.34
CA THR A 437 23.93 13.87 -75.04
C THR A 437 23.18 12.78 -74.28
N ASN A 438 22.95 11.68 -75.01
CA ASN A 438 22.51 10.41 -74.45
C ASN A 438 23.55 9.87 -73.48
N GLN A 439 23.21 9.77 -72.18
CA GLN A 439 23.86 8.84 -71.29
C GLN A 439 22.79 7.99 -70.55
N PRO A 440 22.99 6.66 -70.45
CA PRO A 440 21.98 5.77 -69.85
C PRO A 440 21.91 5.91 -68.34
N THR A 441 20.71 5.97 -67.87
CA THR A 441 20.35 5.96 -66.40
C THR A 441 20.81 4.65 -65.77
N PRO A 442 21.48 4.65 -64.59
CA PRO A 442 21.80 3.40 -63.90
C PRO A 442 20.53 2.81 -63.26
N GLU A 443 20.21 1.59 -63.66
CA GLU A 443 19.17 0.76 -62.98
C GLU A 443 19.58 0.45 -61.54
N MET A 444 18.79 0.94 -60.60
CA MET A 444 18.88 0.54 -59.19
C MET A 444 18.24 -0.84 -59.00
N LYS A 445 19.06 -1.87 -58.88
CA LYS A 445 18.59 -3.22 -58.49
C LYS A 445 18.28 -3.27 -56.99
N LEU A 446 16.99 -3.43 -56.67
CA LEU A 446 16.54 -3.72 -55.29
C LEU A 446 17.06 -5.10 -54.82
N PRO A 447 17.55 -5.23 -53.59
CA PRO A 447 17.96 -6.52 -53.07
C PRO A 447 16.76 -7.47 -52.86
N LYS A 448 16.90 -8.70 -53.35
CA LYS A 448 15.88 -9.75 -53.16
C LYS A 448 15.83 -10.22 -51.70
N LEU A 449 14.65 -10.09 -51.07
CA LEU A 449 14.36 -10.69 -49.79
C LEU A 449 14.49 -12.21 -49.88
N LYS A 450 15.36 -12.79 -49.02
CA LYS A 450 15.38 -14.24 -48.79
C LYS A 450 14.37 -14.54 -47.68
N LYS A 451 13.45 -15.47 -47.95
CA LYS A 451 12.64 -16.13 -46.90
C LYS A 451 13.57 -16.96 -46.04
N VAL A 452 13.47 -16.78 -44.73
CA VAL A 452 13.94 -17.70 -43.69
C VAL A 452 12.72 -18.40 -43.13
#